data_f1269acdd82092271a8095d6e91793d5
#
_entry.id   f1269acdd82092271a8095d6e91793d5
#
_cell.length_a   1.000
_cell.length_b   1.000
_cell.length_c   1.000
_cell.angle_alpha   90.00
_cell.angle_beta   90.00
_cell.angle_gamma   90.00
#
_symmetry.space_group_name_H-M   'P 1'
#
loop_
_entity.id
_entity.type
_entity.pdbx_description
1 polymer ?
#
loop_
_entity_poly.entity_id
_entity_poly.type
_entity_poly.pdbx_seq_one_letter_code
_entity_poly.pdbx_strand_id
1 'polypeptide(L)'
;EPEQEYLLAKSWVDHEDREAAHQLVTSHLRLAAKIAMGYRGYGLPLSEVVAEANVGLMQAVKRFDPEKGFRLATYAMWWIRASIQEYILRSWSLVKLGTTAAQKKLFFNLRKAKGKIGALEDGDMRPEHVQKIASDLGVTEDEVVSMNRRMSGGGDSSLNAQLKSDGEGASEWQDWLADESVRREMLMEAMDALNEREQHIVTERRLADEPVTLEDLSKVYDVSRERIRQIEVRAFEKLQKRMRELAAEKKLISLPG
;
A
#
# COMPACT_ATOMS: atom_id res chain seq x y z
N GLU A 1 34.37 -23.37 -15.59
CA GLU A 1 34.17 -24.81 -15.87
C GLU A 1 33.78 -25.55 -14.56
N PRO A 2 33.12 -26.73 -14.61
CA PRO A 2 32.67 -27.43 -13.41
C PRO A 2 33.80 -27.78 -12.44
N GLU A 3 34.93 -28.22 -12.98
CA GLU A 3 36.10 -28.59 -12.17
C GLU A 3 36.73 -27.40 -11.44
N GLN A 4 36.83 -26.27 -12.12
CA GLN A 4 37.31 -25.04 -11.50
C GLN A 4 36.39 -24.51 -10.39
N GLU A 5 35.06 -24.59 -10.62
CA GLU A 5 34.06 -24.23 -9.61
C GLU A 5 34.21 -25.11 -8.36
N TYR A 6 34.38 -26.42 -8.55
CA TYR A 6 34.61 -27.35 -7.46
C TYR A 6 35.89 -27.05 -6.68
N LEU A 7 37.01 -26.85 -7.37
CA LEU A 7 38.31 -26.54 -6.74
C LEU A 7 38.24 -25.23 -5.92
N LEU A 8 37.65 -24.18 -6.50
CA LEU A 8 37.47 -22.90 -5.80
C LEU A 8 36.52 -23.03 -4.59
N ALA A 9 35.43 -23.78 -4.74
CA ALA A 9 34.50 -24.01 -3.64
C ALA A 9 35.14 -24.83 -2.52
N LYS A 10 35.95 -25.82 -2.87
CA LYS A 10 36.69 -26.63 -1.90
C LYS A 10 37.77 -25.79 -1.18
N SER A 11 38.53 -24.97 -1.91
CA SER A 11 39.49 -24.04 -1.30
C SER A 11 38.82 -23.08 -0.29
N TRP A 12 37.60 -22.58 -0.64
CA TRP A 12 36.84 -21.74 0.30
C TRP A 12 36.38 -22.52 1.54
N VAL A 13 35.86 -23.74 1.38
CA VAL A 13 35.31 -24.54 2.51
C VAL A 13 36.44 -25.03 3.43
N ASP A 14 37.54 -25.54 2.86
CA ASP A 14 38.60 -26.18 3.63
C ASP A 14 39.61 -25.17 4.24
N HIS A 15 39.82 -24.03 3.58
CA HIS A 15 40.90 -23.08 3.92
C HIS A 15 40.40 -21.64 4.17
N GLU A 16 39.10 -21.38 4.07
CA GLU A 16 38.50 -20.05 4.14
C GLU A 16 39.19 -19.05 3.15
N ASP A 17 39.58 -19.55 1.99
CA ASP A 17 40.28 -18.76 0.97
C ASP A 17 39.34 -17.70 0.38
N ARG A 18 39.56 -16.44 0.81
CA ARG A 18 38.73 -15.28 0.40
C ARG A 18 38.84 -15.00 -1.10
N GLU A 19 39.99 -15.27 -1.71
CA GLU A 19 40.23 -15.02 -3.12
C GLU A 19 39.41 -16.03 -3.95
N ALA A 20 39.37 -17.30 -3.54
CA ALA A 20 38.52 -18.33 -4.14
C ALA A 20 37.04 -17.97 -4.05
N ALA A 21 36.57 -17.49 -2.88
CA ALA A 21 35.19 -17.02 -2.71
C ALA A 21 34.88 -15.80 -3.60
N HIS A 22 35.81 -14.84 -3.72
CA HIS A 22 35.68 -13.67 -4.58
C HIS A 22 35.55 -14.07 -6.05
N GLN A 23 36.37 -15.02 -6.53
CA GLN A 23 36.28 -15.54 -7.88
C GLN A 23 34.96 -16.26 -8.16
N LEU A 24 34.43 -17.04 -7.19
CA LEU A 24 33.11 -17.65 -7.29
C LEU A 24 31.99 -16.62 -7.41
N VAL A 25 32.02 -15.57 -6.60
CA VAL A 25 31.00 -14.49 -6.65
C VAL A 25 31.11 -13.74 -7.98
N THR A 26 32.30 -13.28 -8.36
CA THR A 26 32.49 -12.45 -9.56
C THR A 26 32.11 -13.20 -10.84
N SER A 27 32.39 -14.50 -10.92
CA SER A 27 31.99 -15.34 -12.07
C SER A 27 30.45 -15.50 -12.20
N HIS A 28 29.67 -15.26 -11.14
CA HIS A 28 28.22 -15.41 -11.11
C HIS A 28 27.43 -14.11 -11.02
N LEU A 29 28.09 -12.93 -11.01
CA LEU A 29 27.39 -11.61 -10.97
C LEU A 29 26.40 -11.43 -12.11
N ARG A 30 26.73 -11.93 -13.30
CA ARG A 30 25.83 -11.90 -14.46
C ARG A 30 24.54 -12.69 -14.23
N LEU A 31 24.61 -13.81 -13.51
CA LEU A 31 23.45 -14.59 -13.12
C LEU A 31 22.57 -13.82 -12.14
N ALA A 32 23.17 -13.19 -11.11
CA ALA A 32 22.46 -12.37 -10.13
C ALA A 32 21.74 -11.20 -10.82
N ALA A 33 22.42 -10.46 -11.70
CA ALA A 33 21.81 -9.37 -12.45
C ALA A 33 20.67 -9.83 -13.35
N LYS A 34 20.81 -10.98 -14.04
CA LYS A 34 19.75 -11.55 -14.88
C LYS A 34 18.50 -11.91 -14.08
N ILE A 35 18.66 -12.46 -12.89
CA ILE A 35 17.53 -12.77 -11.99
C ILE A 35 16.88 -11.48 -11.49
N ALA A 36 17.68 -10.48 -11.05
CA ALA A 36 17.20 -9.19 -10.59
C ALA A 36 16.36 -8.44 -11.64
N MET A 37 16.73 -8.53 -12.91
CA MET A 37 15.97 -7.93 -14.02
C MET A 37 14.53 -8.46 -14.11
N GLY A 38 14.26 -9.68 -13.67
CA GLY A 38 12.92 -10.25 -13.61
C GLY A 38 11.99 -9.55 -12.61
N TYR A 39 12.54 -8.74 -11.70
CA TYR A 39 11.81 -8.02 -10.65
C TYR A 39 11.68 -6.52 -10.90
N ARG A 40 11.96 -6.02 -12.12
CA ARG A 40 11.84 -4.58 -12.48
C ARG A 40 10.44 -3.99 -12.25
N GLY A 41 9.40 -4.82 -12.34
CA GLY A 41 8.00 -4.36 -12.27
C GLY A 41 7.50 -3.99 -10.86
N TYR A 42 8.33 -4.06 -9.84
CA TYR A 42 7.93 -3.76 -8.44
C TYR A 42 8.18 -2.32 -8.01
N GLY A 43 8.62 -1.43 -8.91
CA GLY A 43 8.77 0.00 -8.63
C GLY A 43 10.01 0.38 -7.82
N LEU A 44 10.89 -0.58 -7.50
CA LEU A 44 12.14 -0.32 -6.79
C LEU A 44 13.30 -0.04 -7.77
N PRO A 45 14.31 0.75 -7.37
CA PRO A 45 15.51 1.00 -8.18
C PRO A 45 16.21 -0.32 -8.53
N LEU A 46 16.49 -0.55 -9.81
CA LEU A 46 17.11 -1.80 -10.25
C LEU A 46 18.50 -2.01 -9.63
N SER A 47 19.25 -0.94 -9.40
CA SER A 47 20.55 -0.96 -8.72
C SER A 47 20.47 -1.62 -7.35
N GLU A 48 19.45 -1.26 -6.57
CA GLU A 48 19.21 -1.82 -5.24
C GLU A 48 18.84 -3.30 -5.31
N VAL A 49 17.95 -3.65 -6.26
CA VAL A 49 17.56 -5.06 -6.46
C VAL A 49 18.78 -5.92 -6.89
N VAL A 50 19.68 -5.37 -7.72
CA VAL A 50 20.92 -6.06 -8.11
C VAL A 50 21.89 -6.16 -6.91
N ALA A 51 22.02 -5.11 -6.10
CA ALA A 51 22.83 -5.16 -4.88
C ALA A 51 22.36 -6.27 -3.94
N GLU A 52 21.05 -6.37 -3.72
CA GLU A 52 20.47 -7.42 -2.88
C GLU A 52 20.61 -8.82 -3.50
N ALA A 53 20.53 -8.93 -4.83
CA ALA A 53 20.82 -10.18 -5.53
C ALA A 53 22.26 -10.64 -5.28
N ASN A 54 23.22 -9.71 -5.25
CA ASN A 54 24.64 -10.03 -4.95
C ASN A 54 24.81 -10.44 -3.48
N VAL A 55 24.06 -9.85 -2.54
CA VAL A 55 24.04 -10.31 -1.13
C VAL A 55 23.55 -11.76 -1.07
N GLY A 56 22.48 -12.09 -1.77
CA GLY A 56 21.98 -13.47 -1.87
C GLY A 56 23.00 -14.42 -2.48
N LEU A 57 23.72 -14.01 -3.53
CA LEU A 57 24.80 -14.78 -4.15
C LEU A 57 25.95 -15.03 -3.16
N MET A 58 26.38 -14.02 -2.40
CA MET A 58 27.44 -14.17 -1.39
C MET A 58 27.00 -15.14 -0.27
N GLN A 59 25.74 -15.10 0.15
CA GLN A 59 25.21 -16.07 1.11
C GLN A 59 25.19 -17.49 0.56
N ALA A 60 24.90 -17.64 -0.73
CA ALA A 60 24.96 -18.94 -1.41
C ALA A 60 26.39 -19.48 -1.41
N VAL A 61 27.38 -18.68 -1.81
CA VAL A 61 28.78 -19.10 -1.82
C VAL A 61 29.25 -19.51 -0.41
N LYS A 62 28.87 -18.73 0.62
CA LYS A 62 29.24 -19.04 2.01
C LYS A 62 28.69 -20.39 2.51
N ARG A 63 27.55 -20.84 1.99
CA ARG A 63 26.85 -22.07 2.44
C ARG A 63 26.89 -23.20 1.43
N PHE A 64 27.58 -22.99 0.33
CA PHE A 64 27.69 -23.99 -0.72
C PHE A 64 28.58 -25.14 -0.30
N ASP A 65 28.08 -26.34 -0.52
CA ASP A 65 28.80 -27.59 -0.28
C ASP A 65 29.10 -28.27 -1.61
N PRO A 66 30.37 -28.26 -2.06
CA PRO A 66 30.76 -28.84 -3.36
C PRO A 66 30.63 -30.37 -3.41
N GLU A 67 30.66 -31.07 -2.26
CA GLU A 67 30.60 -32.52 -2.20
C GLU A 67 29.20 -33.06 -2.56
N LYS A 68 28.16 -32.21 -2.54
CA LYS A 68 26.80 -32.58 -2.94
C LYS A 68 26.61 -32.75 -4.44
N GLY A 69 27.59 -32.47 -5.26
CA GLY A 69 27.58 -32.67 -6.70
C GLY A 69 26.68 -31.76 -7.51
N PHE A 70 26.09 -30.69 -6.89
CA PHE A 70 25.29 -29.70 -7.59
C PHE A 70 26.14 -28.50 -8.01
N ARG A 71 25.69 -27.82 -9.09
CA ARG A 71 26.34 -26.58 -9.54
C ARG A 71 25.99 -25.44 -8.62
N LEU A 72 26.98 -24.56 -8.31
CA LEU A 72 26.77 -23.33 -7.54
C LEU A 72 25.65 -22.48 -8.14
N ALA A 73 25.57 -22.34 -9.46
CA ALA A 73 24.53 -21.57 -10.12
C ALA A 73 23.12 -22.03 -9.75
N THR A 74 22.89 -23.35 -9.68
CA THR A 74 21.58 -23.92 -9.31
C THR A 74 21.24 -23.62 -7.84
N TYR A 75 22.19 -23.75 -6.95
CA TYR A 75 22.03 -23.45 -5.53
C TYR A 75 21.83 -21.95 -5.29
N ALA A 76 22.66 -21.12 -5.92
CA ALA A 76 22.62 -19.68 -5.80
C ALA A 76 21.30 -19.05 -6.27
N MET A 77 20.65 -19.61 -7.29
CA MET A 77 19.34 -19.11 -7.76
C MET A 77 18.29 -19.03 -6.66
N TRP A 78 18.29 -19.98 -5.71
CA TRP A 78 17.35 -19.96 -4.59
C TRP A 78 17.65 -18.84 -3.62
N TRP A 79 18.92 -18.66 -3.26
CA TRP A 79 19.37 -17.60 -2.35
C TRP A 79 19.16 -16.21 -2.93
N ILE A 80 19.52 -16.03 -4.21
CA ILE A 80 19.33 -14.77 -4.93
C ILE A 80 17.84 -14.38 -4.95
N ARG A 81 16.97 -15.32 -5.31
CA ARG A 81 15.52 -15.05 -5.31
C ARG A 81 14.98 -14.75 -3.93
N ALA A 82 15.40 -15.50 -2.92
CA ALA A 82 14.95 -15.27 -1.54
C ALA A 82 15.35 -13.88 -1.03
N SER A 83 16.62 -13.49 -1.27
CA SER A 83 17.12 -12.17 -0.87
C SER A 83 16.36 -11.03 -1.57
N ILE A 84 16.19 -11.12 -2.90
CA ILE A 84 15.41 -10.13 -3.66
C ILE A 84 13.97 -10.04 -3.16
N GLN A 85 13.30 -11.16 -2.95
CA GLN A 85 11.91 -11.17 -2.50
C GLN A 85 11.76 -10.60 -1.10
N GLU A 86 12.67 -10.91 -0.20
CA GLU A 86 12.69 -10.34 1.14
C GLU A 86 12.91 -8.82 1.09
N TYR A 87 13.84 -8.35 0.28
CA TYR A 87 14.09 -6.92 0.07
C TYR A 87 12.86 -6.20 -0.48
N ILE A 88 12.21 -6.75 -1.52
CA ILE A 88 11.00 -6.17 -2.11
C ILE A 88 9.88 -6.05 -1.06
N LEU A 89 9.59 -7.12 -0.31
CA LEU A 89 8.53 -7.09 0.72
C LEU A 89 8.81 -6.08 1.83
N ARG A 90 10.07 -5.79 2.12
CA ARG A 90 10.48 -4.81 3.13
C ARG A 90 10.44 -3.37 2.62
N SER A 91 10.78 -3.17 1.35
CA SER A 91 11.02 -1.83 0.79
C SER A 91 9.88 -1.31 -0.11
N TRP A 92 8.92 -2.18 -0.48
CA TRP A 92 7.83 -1.81 -1.39
C TRP A 92 6.84 -0.81 -0.78
N SER A 93 6.59 -0.88 0.54
CA SER A 93 5.67 0.00 1.25
C SER A 93 6.17 0.25 2.68
N LEU A 94 5.89 1.44 3.23
CA LEU A 94 6.12 1.80 4.62
C LEU A 94 5.33 0.90 5.57
N VAL A 95 4.14 0.47 5.15
CA VAL A 95 3.33 -0.50 5.90
C VAL A 95 3.76 -1.91 5.53
N LYS A 96 4.34 -2.63 6.48
CA LYS A 96 4.89 -3.97 6.29
C LYS A 96 3.91 -4.91 5.61
N LEU A 97 4.36 -5.51 4.50
CA LEU A 97 3.65 -6.51 3.71
C LEU A 97 4.22 -7.91 3.93
N GLY A 98 3.41 -8.92 3.65
CA GLY A 98 3.89 -10.30 3.56
C GLY A 98 4.25 -10.91 4.91
N THR A 99 3.46 -10.67 5.95
CA THR A 99 3.62 -11.31 7.26
C THR A 99 3.27 -12.79 7.20
N THR A 100 2.31 -13.19 6.36
CA THR A 100 1.91 -14.59 6.18
C THR A 100 2.43 -15.20 4.87
N ALA A 101 2.50 -16.53 4.81
CA ALA A 101 2.88 -17.25 3.59
C ALA A 101 1.89 -16.98 2.44
N ALA A 102 0.60 -16.88 2.74
CA ALA A 102 -0.46 -16.55 1.79
C ALA A 102 -0.26 -15.15 1.17
N GLN A 103 0.03 -14.13 2.01
CA GLN A 103 0.29 -12.77 1.55
C GLN A 103 1.53 -12.70 0.64
N LYS A 104 2.62 -13.39 1.00
CA LYS A 104 3.82 -13.47 0.16
C LYS A 104 3.51 -14.11 -1.20
N LYS A 105 2.77 -15.21 -1.17
CA LYS A 105 2.37 -15.94 -2.38
C LYS A 105 1.49 -15.07 -3.29
N LEU A 106 0.52 -14.38 -2.73
CA LEU A 106 -0.35 -13.44 -3.44
C LEU A 106 0.43 -12.28 -4.03
N PHE A 107 1.26 -11.62 -3.25
CA PHE A 107 2.04 -10.46 -3.70
C PHE A 107 2.84 -10.75 -4.98
N PHE A 108 3.52 -11.89 -5.05
CA PHE A 108 4.34 -12.24 -6.20
C PHE A 108 3.57 -12.88 -7.37
N ASN A 109 2.40 -13.45 -7.13
CA ASN A 109 1.68 -14.22 -8.16
C ASN A 109 0.37 -13.56 -8.61
N LEU A 110 -0.23 -12.65 -7.84
CA LEU A 110 -1.55 -12.06 -8.15
C LEU A 110 -1.57 -11.37 -9.52
N ARG A 111 -0.56 -10.56 -9.83
CA ARG A 111 -0.47 -9.86 -11.13
C ARG A 111 -0.41 -10.83 -12.31
N LYS A 112 0.35 -11.92 -12.16
CA LYS A 112 0.44 -12.97 -13.17
C LYS A 112 -0.87 -13.77 -13.29
N ALA A 113 -1.52 -14.04 -12.18
CA ALA A 113 -2.82 -14.71 -12.16
C ALA A 113 -3.91 -13.86 -12.83
N LYS A 114 -3.97 -12.54 -12.52
CA LYS A 114 -4.85 -11.59 -13.20
C LYS A 114 -4.64 -11.56 -14.72
N GLY A 115 -3.40 -11.52 -15.16
CA GLY A 115 -3.06 -11.54 -16.58
C GLY A 115 -3.51 -12.83 -17.30
N LYS A 116 -3.45 -13.98 -16.64
CA LYS A 116 -3.91 -15.26 -17.21
C LYS A 116 -5.42 -15.35 -17.42
N ILE A 117 -6.20 -14.71 -16.58
CA ILE A 117 -7.67 -14.73 -16.64
C ILE A 117 -8.27 -13.49 -17.33
N GLY A 118 -7.41 -12.61 -17.87
CA GLY A 118 -7.85 -11.38 -18.53
C GLY A 118 -8.47 -10.35 -17.60
N ALA A 119 -8.33 -10.47 -16.29
CA ALA A 119 -8.82 -9.54 -15.28
C ALA A 119 -7.86 -8.35 -15.13
N LEU A 120 -7.71 -7.56 -16.19
CA LEU A 120 -6.82 -6.38 -16.23
C LEU A 120 -7.51 -5.09 -15.78
N GLU A 121 -8.78 -5.18 -15.36
CA GLU A 121 -9.55 -4.03 -14.90
C GLU A 121 -8.93 -3.45 -13.61
N ASP A 122 -8.77 -2.13 -13.59
CA ASP A 122 -8.40 -1.40 -12.38
C ASP A 122 -9.62 -1.31 -11.46
N GLY A 123 -9.46 -1.75 -10.21
CA GLY A 123 -10.52 -1.74 -9.20
C GLY A 123 -10.82 -3.10 -8.60
N ASP A 124 -12.03 -3.24 -8.06
CA ASP A 124 -12.48 -4.49 -7.43
C ASP A 124 -12.71 -5.57 -8.50
N MET A 125 -12.11 -6.74 -8.27
CA MET A 125 -12.26 -7.90 -9.17
C MET A 125 -13.66 -8.51 -9.06
N ARG A 126 -14.12 -9.09 -10.17
CA ARG A 126 -15.38 -9.88 -10.18
C ARG A 126 -15.25 -11.09 -9.26
N PRO A 127 -16.34 -11.49 -8.56
CA PRO A 127 -16.32 -12.63 -7.63
C PRO A 127 -15.79 -13.92 -8.26
N GLU A 128 -16.14 -14.19 -9.52
CA GLU A 128 -15.68 -15.37 -10.28
C GLU A 128 -14.14 -15.39 -10.43
N HIS A 129 -13.54 -14.23 -10.69
CA HIS A 129 -12.09 -14.09 -10.82
C HIS A 129 -11.39 -14.28 -9.46
N VAL A 130 -11.99 -13.72 -8.39
CA VAL A 130 -11.48 -13.88 -7.02
C VAL A 130 -11.46 -15.35 -6.63
N GLN A 131 -12.58 -16.07 -6.84
CA GLN A 131 -12.71 -17.49 -6.53
C GLN A 131 -11.68 -18.35 -7.29
N LYS A 132 -11.51 -18.06 -8.59
CA LYS A 132 -10.53 -18.79 -9.41
C LYS A 132 -9.09 -18.59 -8.93
N ILE A 133 -8.71 -17.32 -8.61
CA ILE A 133 -7.38 -17.00 -8.09
C ILE A 133 -7.17 -17.62 -6.71
N ALA A 134 -8.17 -17.57 -5.84
CA ALA A 134 -8.13 -18.17 -4.52
C ALA A 134 -7.88 -19.69 -4.61
N SER A 135 -8.61 -20.38 -5.50
CA SER A 135 -8.42 -21.82 -5.77
C SER A 135 -7.05 -22.12 -6.34
N ASP A 136 -6.59 -21.39 -7.38
CA ASP A 136 -5.32 -21.62 -8.05
C ASP A 136 -4.11 -21.41 -7.12
N LEU A 137 -4.23 -20.44 -6.21
CA LEU A 137 -3.16 -20.10 -5.27
C LEU A 137 -3.32 -20.77 -3.90
N GLY A 138 -4.45 -21.44 -3.60
CA GLY A 138 -4.71 -22.08 -2.31
C GLY A 138 -4.71 -21.07 -1.16
N VAL A 139 -5.43 -19.96 -1.33
CA VAL A 139 -5.62 -18.86 -0.37
C VAL A 139 -7.10 -18.53 -0.25
N THR A 140 -7.49 -17.73 0.74
CA THR A 140 -8.90 -17.32 0.90
C THR A 140 -9.29 -16.20 -0.08
N GLU A 141 -10.58 -16.09 -0.38
CA GLU A 141 -11.11 -15.03 -1.24
C GLU A 141 -10.89 -13.64 -0.63
N ASP A 142 -11.05 -13.50 0.69
CA ASP A 142 -10.80 -12.25 1.42
C ASP A 142 -9.34 -11.80 1.32
N GLU A 143 -8.39 -12.74 1.38
CA GLU A 143 -6.97 -12.44 1.19
C GLU A 143 -6.69 -11.94 -0.22
N VAL A 144 -7.35 -12.52 -1.25
CA VAL A 144 -7.22 -12.06 -2.64
C VAL A 144 -7.75 -10.65 -2.81
N VAL A 145 -8.96 -10.36 -2.29
CA VAL A 145 -9.58 -9.03 -2.36
C VAL A 145 -8.74 -7.99 -1.64
N SER A 146 -8.32 -8.29 -0.40
CA SER A 146 -7.48 -7.40 0.41
C SER A 146 -6.16 -7.08 -0.29
N MET A 147 -5.47 -8.10 -0.83
CA MET A 147 -4.22 -7.90 -1.56
C MET A 147 -4.43 -7.12 -2.86
N ASN A 148 -5.51 -7.38 -3.59
CA ASN A 148 -5.83 -6.64 -4.81
C ASN A 148 -6.02 -5.15 -4.53
N ARG A 149 -6.84 -4.78 -3.54
CA ARG A 149 -7.07 -3.38 -3.14
C ARG A 149 -5.76 -2.69 -2.77
N ARG A 150 -4.90 -3.38 -2.03
CA ARG A 150 -3.61 -2.85 -1.62
C ARG A 150 -2.64 -2.63 -2.78
N MET A 151 -2.63 -3.51 -3.78
CA MET A 151 -1.77 -3.40 -4.96
C MET A 151 -2.32 -2.42 -6.01
N SER A 152 -3.64 -2.22 -6.08
CA SER A 152 -4.29 -1.29 -7.01
C SER A 152 -4.17 0.18 -6.56
N GLY A 153 -3.94 0.44 -5.27
CA GLY A 153 -3.79 1.78 -4.70
C GLY A 153 -2.52 2.55 -5.13
N GLY A 154 -1.69 1.99 -6.00
CA GLY A 154 -0.54 2.72 -6.59
C GLY A 154 0.68 2.87 -5.69
N GLY A 155 0.72 2.24 -4.52
CA GLY A 155 1.83 2.37 -3.56
C GLY A 155 1.66 3.56 -2.60
N ASP A 156 2.71 3.82 -1.83
CA ASP A 156 2.71 4.92 -0.86
C ASP A 156 2.85 6.27 -1.58
N SER A 157 1.95 7.21 -1.28
CA SER A 157 2.01 8.57 -1.81
C SER A 157 2.79 9.48 -0.86
N SER A 158 3.62 10.36 -1.40
CA SER A 158 4.33 11.34 -0.59
C SER A 158 3.34 12.41 -0.09
N LEU A 159 3.32 12.64 1.20
CA LEU A 159 2.54 13.73 1.81
C LEU A 159 3.07 15.12 1.46
N ASN A 160 4.35 15.19 1.06
CA ASN A 160 4.99 16.43 0.58
C ASN A 160 4.81 16.63 -0.93
N ALA A 161 4.05 15.76 -1.61
CA ALA A 161 3.73 15.98 -3.01
C ALA A 161 2.84 17.22 -3.14
N GLN A 162 3.26 18.14 -4.01
CA GLN A 162 2.51 19.37 -4.28
C GLN A 162 1.21 19.03 -5.01
N LEU A 163 0.10 19.53 -4.48
CA LEU A 163 -1.17 19.57 -5.19
C LEU A 163 -1.03 20.62 -6.31
N LYS A 164 -1.30 20.22 -7.56
CA LYS A 164 -1.31 21.15 -8.68
C LYS A 164 -2.33 22.25 -8.40
N SER A 165 -1.83 23.41 -8.00
CA SER A 165 -2.59 24.65 -7.92
C SER A 165 -2.00 25.59 -8.95
N ASP A 166 -2.81 26.15 -9.83
CA ASP A 166 -2.42 27.17 -10.82
C ASP A 166 -2.18 28.56 -10.20
N GLY A 167 -1.71 28.62 -8.95
CA GLY A 167 -1.48 29.86 -8.23
C GLY A 167 -0.31 29.82 -7.25
N GLU A 168 0.22 30.99 -6.90
CA GLU A 168 1.26 31.20 -5.89
C GLU A 168 0.80 30.64 -4.52
N GLY A 169 1.34 29.49 -4.14
CA GLY A 169 1.06 28.80 -2.88
C GLY A 169 0.80 27.32 -3.11
N ALA A 170 1.85 26.57 -3.51
CA ALA A 170 1.74 25.14 -3.62
C ALA A 170 1.48 24.54 -2.23
N SER A 171 0.22 24.14 -1.96
CA SER A 171 -0.12 23.35 -0.79
C SER A 171 0.28 21.90 -1.02
N GLU A 172 0.82 21.26 0.00
CA GLU A 172 1.20 19.86 0.02
C GLU A 172 0.01 19.00 0.50
N TRP A 173 0.04 17.71 0.16
CA TRP A 173 -0.98 16.76 0.64
C TRP A 173 -1.12 16.74 2.17
N GLN A 174 -0.02 16.95 2.90
CA GLN A 174 -0.04 17.03 4.37
C GLN A 174 -0.90 18.17 4.91
N ASP A 175 -1.00 19.29 4.19
CA ASP A 175 -1.80 20.45 4.60
C ASP A 175 -3.30 20.15 4.57
N TRP A 176 -3.71 19.14 3.80
CA TRP A 176 -5.10 18.69 3.67
C TRP A 176 -5.46 17.54 4.63
N LEU A 177 -4.47 16.90 5.24
CA LEU A 177 -4.68 15.86 6.22
C LEU A 177 -4.97 16.49 7.60
N ALA A 178 -6.24 16.77 7.86
CA ALA A 178 -6.67 17.08 9.21
C ALA A 178 -6.85 15.78 10.02
N ASP A 179 -6.37 15.78 11.26
CA ASP A 179 -6.61 14.69 12.20
C ASP A 179 -8.13 14.51 12.40
N GLU A 180 -8.61 13.28 12.38
CA GLU A 180 -10.02 12.95 12.54
C GLU A 180 -10.56 13.44 13.91
N SER A 181 -9.72 13.42 14.95
CA SER A 181 -10.04 13.96 16.26
C SER A 181 -10.29 15.46 16.19
N VAL A 182 -9.45 16.22 15.49
CA VAL A 182 -9.57 17.67 15.29
C VAL A 182 -10.82 18.01 14.48
N ARG A 183 -11.11 17.22 13.44
CA ARG A 183 -12.36 17.40 12.65
C ARG A 183 -13.60 17.17 13.50
N ARG A 184 -13.57 16.16 14.38
CA ARG A 184 -14.67 15.86 15.29
C ARG A 184 -14.88 16.96 16.32
N GLU A 185 -13.79 17.45 16.92
CA GLU A 185 -13.83 18.60 17.83
C GLU A 185 -14.40 19.86 17.15
N MET A 186 -13.92 20.16 15.94
CA MET A 186 -14.44 21.30 15.15
C MET A 186 -15.93 21.14 14.82
N LEU A 187 -16.38 19.93 14.50
CA LEU A 187 -17.79 19.67 14.24
C LEU A 187 -18.63 19.88 15.51
N MET A 188 -18.19 19.38 16.65
CA MET A 188 -18.86 19.59 17.94
C MET A 188 -18.97 21.08 18.27
N GLU A 189 -17.85 21.80 18.17
CA GLU A 189 -17.82 23.27 18.40
C GLU A 189 -18.67 24.06 17.39
N ALA A 190 -18.73 23.59 16.13
CA ALA A 190 -19.60 24.20 15.12
C ALA A 190 -21.09 23.91 15.35
N MET A 191 -21.42 22.76 15.93
CA MET A 191 -22.79 22.41 16.31
C MET A 191 -23.33 23.37 17.40
N ASP A 192 -22.49 23.85 18.31
CA ASP A 192 -22.90 24.81 19.35
C ASP A 192 -23.38 26.18 18.79
N ALA A 193 -23.03 26.47 17.53
CA ALA A 193 -23.54 27.66 16.84
C ALA A 193 -24.98 27.51 16.31
N LEU A 194 -25.54 26.35 16.37
CA LEU A 194 -26.91 26.02 15.96
C LEU A 194 -27.85 26.09 17.19
N ASN A 195 -29.11 26.42 16.96
CA ASN A 195 -30.11 26.30 18.02
C ASN A 195 -30.52 24.83 18.22
N GLU A 196 -31.13 24.50 19.36
CA GLU A 196 -31.53 23.13 19.74
C GLU A 196 -32.32 22.40 18.63
N ARG A 197 -33.22 23.12 17.98
CA ARG A 197 -34.05 22.58 16.89
C ARG A 197 -33.21 22.28 15.63
N GLU A 198 -32.32 23.18 15.27
CA GLU A 198 -31.40 23.03 14.14
C GLU A 198 -30.42 21.87 14.39
N GLN A 199 -29.86 21.77 15.62
CA GLN A 199 -28.99 20.69 16.04
C GLN A 199 -29.70 19.34 15.92
N HIS A 200 -30.90 19.21 16.47
CA HIS A 200 -31.65 17.96 16.43
C HIS A 200 -31.94 17.53 14.98
N ILE A 201 -32.40 18.46 14.12
CA ILE A 201 -32.68 18.15 12.71
C ILE A 201 -31.41 17.70 11.98
N VAL A 202 -30.26 18.37 12.19
CA VAL A 202 -28.99 18.00 11.54
C VAL A 202 -28.49 16.66 12.07
N THR A 203 -28.58 16.39 13.37
CA THR A 203 -28.16 15.14 13.98
C THR A 203 -28.95 13.97 13.43
N GLU A 204 -30.28 14.03 13.48
CA GLU A 204 -31.17 12.95 13.02
C GLU A 204 -31.11 12.72 11.51
N ARG A 205 -30.80 13.73 10.72
CA ARG A 205 -30.80 13.66 9.27
C ARG A 205 -29.42 13.35 8.64
N ARG A 206 -28.34 13.77 9.30
CA ARG A 206 -27.00 13.78 8.69
C ARG A 206 -25.95 13.03 9.50
N LEU A 207 -26.15 12.89 10.80
CA LEU A 207 -25.14 12.27 11.67
C LEU A 207 -25.61 10.93 12.26
N ALA A 208 -26.88 10.62 12.20
CA ALA A 208 -27.42 9.31 12.61
C ALA A 208 -27.10 8.23 11.58
N ASP A 209 -26.84 7.02 12.05
CA ASP A 209 -26.58 5.85 11.20
C ASP A 209 -27.80 5.51 10.32
N GLU A 210 -29.02 5.71 10.85
CA GLU A 210 -30.28 5.59 10.12
C GLU A 210 -30.98 6.96 10.06
N PRO A 211 -30.87 7.70 8.93
CA PRO A 211 -31.44 9.04 8.83
C PRO A 211 -32.97 9.06 8.90
N VAL A 212 -33.52 9.86 9.81
CA VAL A 212 -34.96 10.05 9.97
C VAL A 212 -35.55 10.79 8.76
N THR A 213 -36.78 10.47 8.33
CA THR A 213 -37.39 11.11 7.16
C THR A 213 -37.86 12.55 7.45
N LEU A 214 -37.92 13.39 6.41
CA LEU A 214 -38.48 14.75 6.55
C LEU A 214 -39.95 14.72 7.02
N GLU A 215 -40.67 13.64 6.72
CA GLU A 215 -42.05 13.47 7.09
C GLU A 215 -42.22 13.19 8.58
N ASP A 216 -41.36 12.37 9.15
CA ASP A 216 -41.39 12.07 10.59
C ASP A 216 -40.98 13.29 11.42
N LEU A 217 -39.96 14.02 11.01
CA LEU A 217 -39.60 15.28 11.67
C LEU A 217 -40.67 16.37 11.51
N SER A 218 -41.42 16.38 10.40
CA SER A 218 -42.54 17.30 10.22
C SER A 218 -43.65 17.06 11.26
N LYS A 219 -43.91 15.78 11.60
CA LYS A 219 -44.88 15.39 12.66
C LYS A 219 -44.37 15.76 14.04
N VAL A 220 -43.07 15.56 14.32
CA VAL A 220 -42.49 15.88 15.63
C VAL A 220 -42.55 17.37 15.92
N TYR A 221 -42.32 18.21 14.91
CA TYR A 221 -42.27 19.67 15.08
C TYR A 221 -43.54 20.40 14.67
N ASP A 222 -44.57 19.69 14.23
CA ASP A 222 -45.86 20.23 13.74
C ASP A 222 -45.65 21.34 12.67
N VAL A 223 -44.83 21.03 11.67
CA VAL A 223 -44.52 21.98 10.55
C VAL A 223 -44.48 21.21 9.23
N SER A 224 -44.63 21.93 8.11
CA SER A 224 -44.55 21.30 6.80
C SER A 224 -43.19 20.66 6.49
N ARG A 225 -43.15 19.60 5.68
CA ARG A 225 -41.91 18.97 5.18
C ARG A 225 -40.96 20.00 4.57
N GLU A 226 -41.49 20.92 3.78
CA GLU A 226 -40.68 21.99 3.14
C GLU A 226 -40.08 22.91 4.18
N ARG A 227 -40.76 23.16 5.28
CA ARG A 227 -40.19 23.97 6.39
C ARG A 227 -39.02 23.23 7.07
N ILE A 228 -39.16 21.94 7.32
CA ILE A 228 -38.02 21.14 7.85
C ILE A 228 -36.82 21.19 6.89
N ARG A 229 -37.06 21.01 5.58
CA ARG A 229 -36.00 21.11 4.56
C ARG A 229 -35.32 22.49 4.58
N GLN A 230 -36.06 23.58 4.70
CA GLN A 230 -35.51 24.91 4.77
C GLN A 230 -34.66 25.13 6.03
N ILE A 231 -35.11 24.57 7.17
CA ILE A 231 -34.34 24.62 8.42
C ILE A 231 -33.04 23.81 8.27
N GLU A 232 -33.14 22.59 7.74
CA GLU A 232 -31.97 21.72 7.47
C GLU A 232 -30.90 22.45 6.62
N VAL A 233 -31.31 23.04 5.49
CA VAL A 233 -30.40 23.76 4.58
C VAL A 233 -29.74 24.94 5.29
N ARG A 234 -30.52 25.78 5.99
CA ARG A 234 -29.97 26.93 6.72
C ARG A 234 -29.03 26.53 7.86
N ALA A 235 -29.40 25.49 8.60
CA ALA A 235 -28.57 24.92 9.65
C ALA A 235 -27.23 24.41 9.08
N PHE A 236 -27.28 23.72 7.95
CA PHE A 236 -26.08 23.19 7.28
C PHE A 236 -25.18 24.33 6.74
N GLU A 237 -25.75 25.40 6.18
CA GLU A 237 -24.99 26.59 5.76
C GLU A 237 -24.28 27.26 6.94
N LYS A 238 -24.99 27.44 8.09
CA LYS A 238 -24.42 27.99 9.32
C LYS A 238 -23.25 27.09 9.82
N LEU A 239 -23.47 25.77 9.84
CA LEU A 239 -22.47 24.81 10.26
C LEU A 239 -21.22 24.86 9.37
N GLN A 240 -21.39 24.88 8.04
CA GLN A 240 -20.29 25.02 7.10
C GLN A 240 -19.52 26.31 7.28
N LYS A 241 -20.22 27.40 7.48
CA LYS A 241 -19.61 28.72 7.74
C LYS A 241 -18.76 28.67 9.01
N ARG A 242 -19.31 28.15 10.12
CA ARG A 242 -18.59 28.08 11.40
C ARG A 242 -17.40 27.12 11.32
N MET A 243 -17.54 25.99 10.66
CA MET A 243 -16.41 25.08 10.44
C MET A 243 -15.27 25.72 9.64
N ARG A 244 -15.57 26.54 8.62
CA ARG A 244 -14.55 27.30 7.89
C ARG A 244 -13.84 28.32 8.77
N GLU A 245 -14.59 29.05 9.60
CA GLU A 245 -14.03 30.00 10.56
C GLU A 245 -13.09 29.30 11.56
N LEU A 246 -13.53 28.18 12.14
CA LEU A 246 -12.71 27.38 13.07
C LEU A 246 -11.46 26.81 12.39
N ALA A 247 -11.58 26.37 11.14
CA ALA A 247 -10.44 25.89 10.38
C ALA A 247 -9.40 26.99 10.12
N ALA A 248 -9.86 28.21 9.84
CA ALA A 248 -8.99 29.37 9.69
C ALA A 248 -8.37 29.80 11.03
N GLU A 249 -9.15 29.83 12.13
CA GLU A 249 -8.68 30.15 13.48
C GLU A 249 -7.59 29.17 13.96
N LYS A 250 -7.78 27.86 13.72
CA LYS A 250 -6.83 26.81 14.09
C LYS A 250 -5.66 26.65 13.09
N LYS A 251 -5.55 27.51 12.07
CA LYS A 251 -4.55 27.43 10.98
C LYS A 251 -4.48 26.08 10.26
N LEU A 252 -5.58 25.36 10.23
CA LEU A 252 -5.68 24.03 9.64
C LEU A 252 -5.94 24.06 8.14
N ILE A 253 -6.33 25.22 7.59
CA ILE A 253 -6.53 25.44 6.15
C ILE A 253 -6.13 26.88 5.86
N SER A 254 -5.11 27.11 5.04
CA SER A 254 -4.96 28.35 4.30
C SER A 254 -5.98 28.30 3.15
N LEU A 255 -7.10 28.98 3.30
CA LEU A 255 -8.07 29.15 2.22
C LEU A 255 -7.44 30.02 1.14
N PRO A 256 -7.34 29.57 -0.14
CA PRO A 256 -7.14 30.50 -1.23
C PRO A 256 -8.40 31.41 -1.30
N GLY A 257 -8.14 32.70 -1.36
CA GLY A 257 -9.15 33.74 -1.53
C GLY A 257 -9.91 33.66 -2.87
#